data_4e2fe6a15e27c142fd55cc91b0ab77ab
#
_entry.id   4e2fe6a15e27c142fd55cc91b0ab77ab
#
_cell.length_a   1.000
_cell.length_b   1.000
_cell.length_c   1.000
_cell.angle_alpha   90.00
_cell.angle_beta   90.00
_cell.angle_gamma   90.00
#
_symmetry.space_group_name_H-M   'P 1'
#
loop_
_entity.id
_entity.type
_entity.pdbx_description
1 polymer ?
#
loop_
_entity_poly.entity_id
_entity_poly.type
_entity_poly.pdbx_seq_one_letter_code
_entity_poly.pdbx_strand_id
1 'polypeptide(L)'
;RCDLSVANYKYDDDKVLWTKGKNDTDYSAKEKDKDPSKGQKEKQNYTPAKWDIEKYVTTSKLINNDKSNVNWYFLRYADVLLLYAEALNEWKHGPTDEAYEAINMVRRRGFGNPSKTSICDLKDLNEEDFRKAVYQERAYELAFEGHRRMDLIRWGIYYETILKTYNDLLNWWTAETEFNYVVYRHTVKGKHELFPIPQREMDLMIKFNQNPNWE
;
A
#
# COMPACT_ATOMS: atom_id res chain seq x y z
N ARG A 1 10.12 3.28 8.12
CA ARG A 1 8.78 3.01 7.56
C ARG A 1 8.74 1.70 6.77
N CYS A 2 9.71 1.46 5.91
CA CYS A 2 9.77 0.23 5.13
C CYS A 2 9.78 -1.01 6.03
N ASP A 3 10.65 -1.04 7.02
CA ASP A 3 10.80 -2.17 7.96
C ASP A 3 9.57 -2.45 8.82
N LEU A 4 8.67 -1.47 8.95
CA LEU A 4 7.41 -1.63 9.69
C LEU A 4 6.25 -2.06 8.80
N SER A 5 6.30 -1.73 7.52
CA SER A 5 5.20 -2.02 6.58
C SER A 5 5.46 -3.23 5.71
N VAL A 6 6.73 -3.50 5.43
CA VAL A 6 7.15 -4.58 4.52
C VAL A 6 8.27 -5.36 5.20
N ALA A 7 8.01 -6.60 5.54
CA ALA A 7 8.99 -7.49 6.13
C ALA A 7 9.87 -8.14 5.05
N ASN A 8 11.15 -8.22 5.33
CA ASN A 8 12.12 -8.98 4.55
C ASN A 8 12.61 -10.24 5.30
N TYR A 9 11.78 -10.75 6.17
CA TYR A 9 12.04 -11.93 6.96
C TYR A 9 10.85 -12.89 6.92
N LYS A 10 11.08 -14.14 7.24
CA LYS A 10 10.07 -15.17 7.48
C LYS A 10 10.39 -15.88 8.80
N TYR A 11 9.39 -16.51 9.39
CA TYR A 11 9.57 -17.40 10.53
C TYR A 11 9.74 -18.83 10.04
N ASP A 12 10.62 -19.57 10.69
CA ASP A 12 10.84 -20.98 10.45
C ASP A 12 11.13 -21.62 11.81
N ASP A 13 10.26 -22.53 12.26
CA ASP A 13 10.33 -23.20 13.54
C ASP A 13 10.71 -22.27 14.73
N ASP A 14 9.93 -21.23 14.94
CA ASP A 14 10.12 -20.19 15.97
C ASP A 14 11.39 -19.32 15.83
N LYS A 15 12.09 -19.40 14.71
CA LYS A 15 13.24 -18.55 14.41
C LYS A 15 12.93 -17.56 13.29
N VAL A 16 13.35 -16.32 13.51
CA VAL A 16 13.28 -15.29 12.48
C VAL A 16 14.40 -15.55 11.48
N LEU A 17 14.03 -15.90 10.27
CA LEU A 17 14.95 -15.99 9.13
C LEU A 17 14.80 -14.73 8.28
N TRP A 18 15.86 -13.95 8.20
CA TRP A 18 15.89 -12.79 7.31
C TRP A 18 16.01 -13.27 5.86
N THR A 19 15.05 -12.88 5.03
CA THR A 19 15.10 -13.15 3.58
C THR A 19 16.10 -12.22 2.88
N LYS A 20 16.50 -11.14 3.55
CA LYS A 20 17.67 -10.34 3.23
C LYS A 20 18.50 -10.17 4.48
N GLY A 21 19.81 -10.39 4.41
CA GLY A 21 20.73 -10.05 5.47
C GLY A 21 20.60 -8.57 5.84
N LYS A 22 20.85 -8.25 7.11
CA LYS A 22 20.88 -6.86 7.60
C LYS A 22 21.85 -5.99 6.78
N ASN A 23 22.81 -6.62 6.13
CA ASN A 23 23.65 -6.09 5.07
C ASN A 23 23.40 -6.93 3.83
N ASP A 24 22.73 -6.37 2.84
CA ASP A 24 22.28 -6.97 1.58
C ASP A 24 23.36 -7.75 0.79
N THR A 25 24.61 -7.66 1.21
CA THR A 25 25.76 -8.26 0.55
C THR A 25 25.96 -9.75 0.85
N ASP A 26 25.62 -10.22 2.07
CA ASP A 26 25.98 -11.57 2.47
C ASP A 26 24.98 -12.64 1.98
N TYR A 27 23.69 -12.36 2.00
CA TYR A 27 22.69 -13.32 1.57
C TYR A 27 22.60 -13.40 0.05
N SER A 28 22.67 -12.26 -0.63
CA SER A 28 22.65 -12.20 -2.09
C SER A 28 23.91 -12.80 -2.74
N ALA A 29 25.05 -12.76 -2.05
CA ALA A 29 26.29 -13.37 -2.53
C ALA A 29 26.27 -14.89 -2.42
N LYS A 30 25.81 -15.45 -1.30
CA LYS A 30 25.77 -16.91 -1.08
C LYS A 30 24.75 -17.64 -1.97
N GLU A 31 23.68 -16.97 -2.39
CA GLU A 31 22.70 -17.57 -3.31
C GLU A 31 22.99 -17.32 -4.78
N LYS A 32 23.64 -16.21 -5.11
CA LYS A 32 24.16 -15.98 -6.47
C LYS A 32 25.14 -17.05 -6.92
N ASP A 33 25.91 -17.60 -5.99
CA ASP A 33 26.86 -18.70 -6.27
C ASP A 33 26.14 -20.05 -6.54
N LYS A 34 24.87 -20.19 -6.16
CA LYS A 34 24.10 -21.42 -6.39
C LYS A 34 23.19 -21.36 -7.60
N ASP A 35 22.57 -20.23 -7.90
CA ASP A 35 21.71 -20.02 -9.06
C ASP A 35 21.47 -18.53 -9.30
N PRO A 36 22.10 -17.91 -10.31
CA PRO A 36 21.92 -16.49 -10.61
C PRO A 36 20.46 -16.07 -10.91
N SER A 37 19.63 -17.02 -11.35
CA SER A 37 18.21 -16.77 -11.63
C SER A 37 17.36 -16.71 -10.36
N LYS A 38 17.73 -17.44 -9.33
CA LYS A 38 17.04 -17.48 -8.03
C LYS A 38 17.29 -16.22 -7.19
N GLY A 39 18.48 -15.67 -7.23
CA GLY A 39 18.84 -14.45 -6.49
C GLY A 39 17.98 -13.22 -6.87
N GLN A 40 17.42 -13.18 -8.07
CA GLN A 40 16.46 -12.16 -8.45
C GLN A 40 15.04 -12.44 -7.93
N LYS A 41 14.61 -13.70 -7.89
CA LYS A 41 13.29 -14.10 -7.37
C LYS A 41 13.16 -13.88 -5.85
N GLU A 42 14.21 -14.12 -5.09
CA GLU A 42 14.17 -13.97 -3.63
C GLU A 42 14.26 -12.53 -3.14
N LYS A 43 14.83 -11.61 -3.95
CA LYS A 43 14.80 -10.17 -3.67
C LYS A 43 13.38 -9.59 -3.58
N GLN A 44 12.37 -10.33 -4.01
CA GLN A 44 10.98 -9.87 -4.13
C GLN A 44 10.02 -10.48 -3.09
N ASN A 45 10.49 -11.35 -2.21
CA ASN A 45 9.66 -11.96 -1.18
C ASN A 45 9.45 -11.04 0.04
N TYR A 46 9.00 -9.81 -0.24
CA TYR A 46 8.54 -8.93 0.83
C TYR A 46 7.13 -9.34 1.25
N THR A 47 6.91 -9.40 2.54
CA THR A 47 5.61 -9.70 3.16
C THR A 47 5.08 -8.49 3.93
N PRO A 48 3.75 -8.31 4.06
CA PRO A 48 3.20 -7.27 4.92
C PRO A 48 3.65 -7.47 6.38
N ALA A 49 4.32 -6.48 6.95
CA ALA A 49 4.84 -6.54 8.32
C ALA A 49 3.92 -5.90 9.37
N LYS A 50 2.94 -5.09 8.95
CA LYS A 50 2.01 -4.42 9.88
C LYS A 50 1.13 -5.38 10.67
N TRP A 51 0.91 -6.56 10.11
CA TRP A 51 0.00 -7.59 10.65
C TRP A 51 0.77 -8.81 11.14
N ASP A 52 2.02 -8.62 11.51
CA ASP A 52 2.87 -9.66 12.07
C ASP A 52 2.34 -10.10 13.43
N ILE A 53 1.68 -11.26 13.42
CA ILE A 53 1.02 -11.83 14.61
C ILE A 53 2.04 -12.17 15.69
N GLU A 54 3.19 -12.70 15.30
CA GLU A 54 4.20 -13.17 16.26
C GLU A 54 4.84 -12.03 17.04
N LYS A 55 4.89 -10.84 16.44
CA LYS A 55 5.36 -9.63 17.12
C LYS A 55 4.42 -9.17 18.25
N TYR A 56 3.14 -9.50 18.15
CA TYR A 56 2.09 -9.03 19.08
C TYR A 56 1.53 -10.13 19.98
N VAL A 57 1.86 -11.39 19.74
CA VAL A 57 1.37 -12.53 20.51
C VAL A 57 2.55 -13.22 21.21
N THR A 58 2.53 -13.18 22.54
CA THR A 58 3.62 -13.72 23.38
C THR A 58 3.59 -15.23 23.60
N THR A 59 2.57 -15.93 23.09
CA THR A 59 2.45 -17.39 23.27
C THR A 59 1.97 -18.06 21.99
N SER A 60 2.79 -18.97 21.46
CA SER A 60 2.50 -19.80 20.28
C SER A 60 1.19 -20.60 20.36
N LYS A 61 0.65 -20.80 21.56
CA LYS A 61 -0.62 -21.51 21.81
C LYS A 61 -1.88 -20.74 21.39
N LEU A 62 -1.78 -19.44 21.12
CA LEU A 62 -2.92 -18.59 20.72
C LEU A 62 -3.02 -18.36 19.23
N ILE A 63 -2.03 -18.81 18.46
CA ILE A 63 -2.03 -18.69 17.00
C ILE A 63 -2.77 -19.90 16.43
N ASN A 64 -4.06 -19.72 16.21
CA ASN A 64 -4.78 -20.58 15.29
C ASN A 64 -4.69 -19.92 13.90
N ASN A 65 -4.38 -20.66 12.85
CA ASN A 65 -4.16 -20.17 11.49
C ASN A 65 -5.28 -19.26 10.96
N ASP A 66 -6.47 -19.34 11.52
CA ASP A 66 -7.65 -18.59 11.10
C ASP A 66 -8.03 -17.44 12.06
N LYS A 67 -7.31 -17.22 13.15
CA LYS A 67 -7.67 -16.23 14.17
C LYS A 67 -6.44 -15.46 14.65
N SER A 68 -6.56 -14.14 14.69
CA SER A 68 -5.54 -13.24 15.19
C SER A 68 -6.13 -12.27 16.21
N ASN A 69 -5.33 -11.92 17.23
CA ASN A 69 -5.64 -10.87 18.20
C ASN A 69 -5.19 -9.47 17.71
N VAL A 70 -4.64 -9.39 16.50
CA VAL A 70 -4.21 -8.12 15.92
C VAL A 70 -5.45 -7.38 15.40
N ASN A 71 -5.73 -6.22 15.99
CA ASN A 71 -6.85 -5.40 15.60
C ASN A 71 -6.60 -4.73 14.24
N TRP A 72 -7.61 -4.74 13.38
CA TRP A 72 -7.59 -4.00 12.13
C TRP A 72 -7.91 -2.52 12.39
N TYR A 73 -7.09 -1.61 11.82
CA TYR A 73 -7.33 -0.17 11.92
C TYR A 73 -8.31 0.28 10.84
N PHE A 74 -9.49 0.72 11.23
CA PHE A 74 -10.44 1.36 10.31
C PHE A 74 -10.04 2.81 10.00
N LEU A 75 -9.60 3.52 11.04
CA LEU A 75 -9.16 4.91 10.96
C LEU A 75 -8.07 5.14 12.00
N ARG A 76 -7.04 5.88 11.65
CA ARG A 76 -5.98 6.28 12.56
C ARG A 76 -5.54 7.71 12.29
N TYR A 77 -4.90 8.33 13.26
CA TYR A 77 -4.57 9.75 13.23
C TYR A 77 -3.77 10.17 11.99
N ALA A 78 -2.86 9.34 11.49
CA ALA A 78 -2.12 9.63 10.26
C ALA A 78 -3.04 9.73 9.03
N ASP A 79 -4.09 8.92 8.95
CA ASP A 79 -5.08 9.01 7.88
C ASP A 79 -5.85 10.33 7.96
N VAL A 80 -6.28 10.74 9.17
CA VAL A 80 -6.94 12.02 9.40
C VAL A 80 -6.06 13.19 8.99
N LEU A 81 -4.78 13.18 9.36
CA LEU A 81 -3.83 14.23 8.98
C LEU A 81 -3.65 14.34 7.46
N LEU A 82 -3.56 13.21 6.77
CA LEU A 82 -3.39 13.20 5.31
C LEU A 82 -4.68 13.61 4.58
N LEU A 83 -5.85 13.21 5.08
CA LEU A 83 -7.14 13.69 4.56
C LEU A 83 -7.31 15.20 4.79
N TYR A 84 -6.88 15.69 5.93
CA TYR A 84 -6.92 17.13 6.24
C TYR A 84 -6.00 17.94 5.32
N ALA A 85 -4.78 17.46 5.10
CA ALA A 85 -3.83 18.08 4.15
C ALA A 85 -4.41 18.13 2.73
N GLU A 86 -5.02 17.02 2.29
CA GLU A 86 -5.69 16.92 0.99
C GLU A 86 -6.84 17.93 0.89
N ALA A 87 -7.74 17.92 1.87
CA ALA A 87 -8.91 18.80 1.87
C ALA A 87 -8.55 20.28 1.86
N LEU A 88 -7.52 20.68 2.60
CA LEU A 88 -7.03 22.06 2.60
C LEU A 88 -6.47 22.46 1.25
N ASN A 89 -5.67 21.61 0.61
CA ASN A 89 -5.10 21.87 -0.70
C ASN A 89 -6.19 22.08 -1.76
N GLU A 90 -7.21 21.20 -1.77
CA GLU A 90 -8.31 21.30 -2.73
C GLU A 90 -9.20 22.54 -2.46
N TRP A 91 -9.49 22.82 -1.19
CA TRP A 91 -10.35 23.95 -0.83
C TRP A 91 -9.69 25.30 -1.07
N LYS A 92 -8.39 25.42 -0.79
CA LYS A 92 -7.64 26.68 -0.91
C LYS A 92 -6.98 26.88 -2.26
N HIS A 93 -7.09 25.90 -3.17
CA HIS A 93 -6.41 25.90 -4.46
C HIS A 93 -4.89 26.03 -4.32
N GLY A 94 -4.35 25.34 -3.32
CA GLY A 94 -2.94 25.29 -3.00
C GLY A 94 -2.69 24.92 -1.53
N PRO A 95 -1.50 24.41 -1.21
CA PRO A 95 -1.17 24.00 0.15
C PRO A 95 -1.04 25.23 1.08
N THR A 96 -1.66 25.13 2.25
CA THR A 96 -1.50 26.08 3.35
C THR A 96 -0.42 25.60 4.31
N ASP A 97 0.02 26.47 5.24
CA ASP A 97 0.98 26.09 6.28
C ASP A 97 0.45 24.93 7.13
N GLU A 98 -0.87 24.90 7.40
CA GLU A 98 -1.50 23.80 8.12
C GLU A 98 -1.51 22.51 7.31
N ALA A 99 -1.68 22.57 5.98
CA ALA A 99 -1.60 21.41 5.10
C ALA A 99 -0.18 20.85 5.08
N TYR A 100 0.83 21.71 5.00
CA TYR A 100 2.23 21.30 5.11
C TYR A 100 2.54 20.69 6.47
N GLU A 101 2.09 21.30 7.57
CA GLU A 101 2.35 20.73 8.89
C GLU A 101 1.71 19.34 9.04
N ALA A 102 0.48 19.17 8.57
CA ALA A 102 -0.23 17.89 8.67
C ALA A 102 0.51 16.75 7.93
N ILE A 103 0.91 16.98 6.68
CA ILE A 103 1.65 15.96 5.93
C ILE A 103 3.07 15.75 6.50
N ASN A 104 3.74 16.82 6.92
CA ASN A 104 5.09 16.76 7.43
C ASN A 104 5.17 16.07 8.80
N MET A 105 4.16 16.16 9.65
CA MET A 105 4.05 15.36 10.86
C MET A 105 4.12 13.86 10.56
N VAL A 106 3.38 13.39 9.55
CA VAL A 106 3.40 11.98 9.12
C VAL A 106 4.77 11.60 8.56
N ARG A 107 5.35 12.45 7.73
CA ARG A 107 6.66 12.24 7.11
C ARG A 107 7.78 12.17 8.14
N ARG A 108 7.86 13.15 9.04
CA ARG A 108 8.86 13.20 10.13
C ARG A 108 8.83 11.93 10.97
N ARG A 109 7.64 11.48 11.37
CA ARG A 109 7.49 10.20 12.07
C ARG A 109 7.98 9.03 11.21
N GLY A 110 7.59 9.00 9.93
CA GLY A 110 7.99 7.94 9.01
C GLY A 110 9.49 7.86 8.78
N PHE A 111 10.21 8.99 8.85
CA PHE A 111 11.67 9.06 8.77
C PHE A 111 12.38 8.90 10.12
N GLY A 112 11.62 8.65 11.21
CA GLY A 112 12.20 8.51 12.55
C GLY A 112 12.67 9.81 13.18
N ASN A 113 12.27 10.95 12.63
CA ASN A 113 12.64 12.29 13.13
C ASN A 113 11.37 13.11 13.43
N PRO A 114 10.76 12.96 14.62
CA PRO A 114 9.53 13.66 14.97
C PRO A 114 9.72 15.14 15.34
N SER A 115 10.92 15.70 15.23
CA SER A 115 11.16 17.13 15.50
C SER A 115 10.40 18.02 14.52
N LYS A 116 10.10 19.27 14.94
CA LYS A 116 9.28 20.22 14.18
C LYS A 116 9.86 20.69 12.84
N THR A 117 11.12 20.43 12.56
CA THR A 117 11.77 20.77 11.29
C THR A 117 12.69 19.63 10.88
N SER A 118 12.55 19.16 9.66
CA SER A 118 13.34 18.04 9.17
C SER A 118 13.66 18.21 7.68
N ILE A 119 14.78 17.64 7.26
CA ILE A 119 15.16 17.57 5.83
C ILE A 119 14.14 16.82 4.98
N CYS A 120 13.26 16.04 5.62
CA CYS A 120 12.18 15.32 4.93
C CYS A 120 10.91 16.15 4.72
N ASP A 121 10.84 17.38 5.24
CA ASP A 121 9.68 18.22 5.12
C ASP A 121 9.46 18.69 3.68
N LEU A 122 8.21 18.61 3.26
CA LEU A 122 7.77 19.21 2.00
C LEU A 122 7.59 20.71 2.19
N LYS A 123 7.91 21.48 1.16
CA LYS A 123 7.75 22.93 1.09
C LYS A 123 7.72 23.40 -0.36
N ASP A 124 7.23 24.60 -0.57
CA ASP A 124 7.27 25.34 -1.83
C ASP A 124 6.68 24.55 -3.03
N LEU A 125 5.65 23.74 -2.81
CA LEU A 125 4.92 23.02 -3.84
C LEU A 125 3.71 23.81 -4.31
N ASN A 126 3.38 23.70 -5.59
CA ASN A 126 2.11 24.14 -6.12
C ASN A 126 0.97 23.17 -5.75
N GLU A 127 -0.27 23.51 -6.06
CA GLU A 127 -1.46 22.70 -5.77
C GLU A 127 -1.34 21.26 -6.30
N GLU A 128 -0.93 21.11 -7.57
CA GLU A 128 -0.86 19.81 -8.22
C GLU A 128 0.26 18.93 -7.64
N ASP A 129 1.43 19.50 -7.42
CA ASP A 129 2.57 18.76 -6.88
C ASP A 129 2.35 18.38 -5.41
N PHE A 130 1.68 19.25 -4.63
CA PHE A 130 1.27 18.91 -3.27
C PHE A 130 0.22 17.78 -3.26
N ARG A 131 -0.78 17.83 -4.16
CA ARG A 131 -1.76 16.74 -4.35
C ARG A 131 -1.06 15.41 -4.62
N LYS A 132 -0.11 15.37 -5.55
CA LYS A 132 0.68 14.17 -5.84
C LYS A 132 1.50 13.70 -4.64
N ALA A 133 2.04 14.64 -3.87
CA ALA A 133 2.78 14.31 -2.66
C ALA A 133 1.88 13.68 -1.58
N VAL A 134 0.66 14.20 -1.38
CA VAL A 134 -0.34 13.58 -0.48
C VAL A 134 -0.70 12.17 -0.96
N TYR A 135 -0.98 11.99 -2.25
CA TYR A 135 -1.31 10.68 -2.82
C TYR A 135 -0.19 9.65 -2.59
N GLN A 136 1.04 10.09 -2.73
CA GLN A 136 2.21 9.25 -2.50
C GLN A 136 2.43 8.96 -1.02
N GLU A 137 2.26 9.97 -0.16
CA GLU A 137 2.41 9.80 1.28
C GLU A 137 1.35 8.85 1.86
N ARG A 138 0.09 8.95 1.38
CA ARG A 138 -0.98 7.99 1.72
C ARG A 138 -0.61 6.57 1.28
N ALA A 139 -0.04 6.40 0.10
CA ALA A 139 0.41 5.09 -0.38
C ALA A 139 1.47 4.47 0.54
N TYR A 140 2.42 5.27 1.01
CA TYR A 140 3.48 4.80 1.91
C TYR A 140 2.98 4.55 3.32
N GLU A 141 2.18 5.47 3.85
CA GLU A 141 1.75 5.42 5.24
C GLU A 141 0.68 4.37 5.50
N LEU A 142 -0.28 4.26 4.58
CA LEU A 142 -1.45 3.38 4.72
C LEU A 142 -1.30 2.06 3.93
N ALA A 143 -0.08 1.72 3.52
CA ALA A 143 0.20 0.46 2.84
C ALA A 143 -0.32 -0.73 3.67
N PHE A 144 -0.99 -1.68 3.02
CA PHE A 144 -1.59 -2.87 3.61
C PHE A 144 -2.74 -2.64 4.61
N GLU A 145 -3.32 -1.43 4.64
CA GLU A 145 -4.46 -1.10 5.50
C GLU A 145 -5.80 -1.06 4.74
N GLY A 146 -5.82 -1.44 3.46
CA GLY A 146 -7.04 -1.54 2.65
C GLY A 146 -7.50 -0.23 1.99
N HIS A 147 -6.86 0.90 2.28
CA HIS A 147 -7.31 2.22 1.80
C HIS A 147 -7.02 2.47 0.32
N ARG A 148 -5.94 1.89 -0.23
CA ARG A 148 -5.38 2.30 -1.53
C ARG A 148 -6.37 2.23 -2.69
N ARG A 149 -7.17 1.14 -2.78
CA ARG A 149 -8.15 0.99 -3.86
C ARG A 149 -9.19 2.11 -3.84
N MET A 150 -9.72 2.43 -2.66
CA MET A 150 -10.73 3.48 -2.50
C MET A 150 -10.16 4.87 -2.77
N ASP A 151 -8.93 5.13 -2.35
CA ASP A 151 -8.22 6.37 -2.66
C ASP A 151 -8.08 6.56 -4.18
N LEU A 152 -7.61 5.55 -4.90
CA LEU A 152 -7.44 5.62 -6.35
C LEU A 152 -8.78 5.81 -7.10
N ILE A 153 -9.85 5.21 -6.60
CA ILE A 153 -11.20 5.37 -7.17
C ILE A 153 -11.71 6.80 -6.96
N ARG A 154 -11.66 7.31 -5.72
CA ARG A 154 -12.15 8.66 -5.42
C ARG A 154 -11.35 9.77 -6.09
N TRP A 155 -10.07 9.51 -6.40
CA TRP A 155 -9.23 10.42 -7.19
C TRP A 155 -9.43 10.26 -8.71
N GLY A 156 -10.18 9.26 -9.16
CA GLY A 156 -10.43 9.00 -10.58
C GLY A 156 -9.24 8.45 -11.36
N ILE A 157 -8.22 7.92 -10.67
CA ILE A 157 -6.97 7.43 -11.27
C ILE A 157 -6.75 5.92 -11.07
N TYR A 158 -7.80 5.19 -10.73
CA TYR A 158 -7.70 3.75 -10.41
C TYR A 158 -7.14 2.94 -11.57
N TYR A 159 -7.80 3.03 -12.73
CA TYR A 159 -7.42 2.25 -13.91
C TYR A 159 -6.01 2.59 -14.40
N GLU A 160 -5.72 3.88 -14.54
CA GLU A 160 -4.44 4.39 -15.03
C GLU A 160 -3.28 3.98 -14.11
N THR A 161 -3.50 4.00 -12.79
CA THR A 161 -2.48 3.58 -11.82
C THR A 161 -2.21 2.08 -11.90
N ILE A 162 -3.25 1.25 -12.04
CA ILE A 162 -3.09 -0.19 -12.18
C ILE A 162 -2.40 -0.53 -13.50
N LEU A 163 -2.76 0.14 -14.60
CA LEU A 163 -2.11 -0.02 -15.91
C LEU A 163 -0.62 0.33 -15.84
N LYS A 164 -0.30 1.47 -15.21
CA LYS A 164 1.10 1.88 -15.01
C LYS A 164 1.87 0.83 -14.20
N THR A 165 1.31 0.38 -13.09
CA THR A 165 1.94 -0.65 -12.24
C THR A 165 2.19 -1.93 -13.02
N TYR A 166 1.24 -2.36 -13.85
CA TYR A 166 1.41 -3.53 -14.70
C TYR A 166 2.56 -3.35 -15.71
N ASN A 167 2.63 -2.21 -16.38
CA ASN A 167 3.70 -1.91 -17.33
C ASN A 167 5.07 -1.84 -16.64
N ASP A 168 5.13 -1.24 -15.46
CA ASP A 168 6.35 -1.20 -14.64
C ASP A 168 6.81 -2.61 -14.26
N LEU A 169 5.87 -3.49 -13.87
CA LEU A 169 6.15 -4.89 -13.57
C LEU A 169 6.65 -5.67 -14.79
N LEU A 170 6.08 -5.46 -15.98
CA LEU A 170 6.53 -6.10 -17.22
C LEU A 170 7.99 -5.75 -17.56
N ASN A 171 8.40 -4.53 -17.26
CA ASN A 171 9.79 -4.10 -17.45
C ASN A 171 10.76 -4.78 -16.48
N TRP A 172 10.26 -5.24 -15.34
CA TRP A 172 11.06 -5.91 -14.31
C TRP A 172 11.07 -7.43 -14.42
N TRP A 173 10.06 -8.02 -15.07
CA TRP A 173 9.81 -9.45 -15.06
C TRP A 173 9.64 -9.98 -16.49
N THR A 174 10.45 -10.94 -16.86
CA THR A 174 10.48 -11.50 -18.22
C THR A 174 9.55 -12.69 -18.43
N ALA A 175 8.90 -13.21 -17.41
CA ALA A 175 8.07 -14.42 -17.50
C ALA A 175 6.56 -14.07 -17.51
N GLU A 176 5.97 -13.99 -18.69
CA GLU A 176 4.53 -13.71 -18.91
C GLU A 176 3.57 -14.63 -18.12
N THR A 177 3.99 -15.86 -17.85
CA THR A 177 3.15 -16.89 -17.25
C THR A 177 2.83 -16.66 -15.77
N GLU A 178 3.68 -15.94 -15.04
CA GLU A 178 3.50 -15.69 -13.61
C GLU A 178 2.56 -14.50 -13.31
N PHE A 179 2.22 -13.71 -14.34
CA PHE A 179 1.32 -12.55 -14.21
C PHE A 179 -0.16 -12.83 -14.46
N ASN A 180 -0.58 -14.08 -14.53
CA ASN A 180 -1.97 -14.45 -14.80
C ASN A 180 -2.96 -13.91 -13.73
N TYR A 181 -2.48 -13.59 -12.53
CA TYR A 181 -3.27 -13.08 -11.42
C TYR A 181 -3.15 -11.56 -11.23
N VAL A 182 -2.51 -10.86 -12.16
CA VAL A 182 -2.36 -9.41 -12.02
C VAL A 182 -3.73 -8.73 -12.23
N VAL A 183 -4.10 -7.93 -11.26
CA VAL A 183 -5.39 -7.23 -11.20
C VAL A 183 -5.70 -6.49 -12.50
N TYR A 184 -4.70 -5.90 -13.18
CA TYR A 184 -4.88 -5.18 -14.42
C TYR A 184 -5.53 -6.02 -15.54
N ARG A 185 -5.12 -7.27 -15.72
CA ARG A 185 -5.67 -8.13 -16.81
C ARG A 185 -7.17 -8.35 -16.70
N HIS A 186 -7.70 -8.21 -15.50
CA HIS A 186 -9.11 -8.41 -15.20
C HIS A 186 -9.84 -7.11 -14.90
N THR A 187 -9.14 -5.96 -14.92
CA THR A 187 -9.74 -4.66 -14.65
C THR A 187 -10.22 -4.02 -15.95
N VAL A 188 -11.49 -3.65 -15.98
CA VAL A 188 -12.11 -2.93 -17.10
C VAL A 188 -12.42 -1.52 -16.64
N LYS A 189 -11.95 -0.52 -17.37
CA LYS A 189 -12.20 0.89 -17.09
C LYS A 189 -13.71 1.17 -17.13
N GLY A 190 -14.20 1.92 -16.16
CA GLY A 190 -15.61 2.27 -16.06
C GLY A 190 -16.52 1.14 -15.53
N LYS A 191 -15.93 -0.02 -15.17
CA LYS A 191 -16.64 -1.15 -14.59
C LYS A 191 -16.21 -1.42 -13.15
N HIS A 192 -14.90 -1.63 -12.96
CA HIS A 192 -14.37 -2.12 -11.69
C HIS A 192 -14.06 -1.02 -10.66
N GLU A 193 -14.36 0.23 -10.99
CA GLU A 193 -14.44 1.32 -10.01
C GLU A 193 -15.63 1.16 -9.06
N LEU A 194 -16.69 0.50 -9.53
CA LEU A 194 -17.87 0.15 -8.73
C LEU A 194 -18.02 -1.36 -8.64
N PHE A 195 -18.64 -1.83 -7.55
CA PHE A 195 -19.10 -3.21 -7.46
C PHE A 195 -20.47 -3.37 -8.12
N PRO A 196 -20.83 -4.57 -8.61
CA PRO A 196 -22.20 -4.83 -9.05
C PRO A 196 -23.17 -4.71 -7.86
N ILE A 197 -24.35 -4.18 -8.12
CA ILE A 197 -25.44 -4.24 -7.17
C ILE A 197 -25.86 -5.71 -7.08
N PRO A 198 -25.98 -6.30 -5.86
CA PRO A 198 -26.39 -7.69 -5.70
C PRO A 198 -27.73 -7.97 -6.38
N GLN A 199 -27.84 -9.11 -7.07
CA GLN A 199 -29.05 -9.48 -7.80
C GLN A 199 -30.32 -9.42 -6.94
N ARG A 200 -30.22 -9.86 -5.68
CA ARG A 200 -31.34 -9.78 -4.74
C ARG A 200 -31.88 -8.35 -4.58
N GLU A 201 -31.02 -7.36 -4.52
CA GLU A 201 -31.42 -5.96 -4.39
C GLU A 201 -32.01 -5.44 -5.70
N MET A 202 -31.50 -5.88 -6.85
CA MET A 202 -32.07 -5.58 -8.16
C MET A 202 -33.51 -6.15 -8.31
N ASP A 203 -33.73 -7.37 -7.84
CA ASP A 203 -35.05 -8.03 -7.92
C ASP A 203 -36.09 -7.35 -7.03
N LEU A 204 -35.67 -6.75 -5.93
CA LEU A 204 -36.55 -6.03 -5.01
C LEU A 204 -36.87 -4.61 -5.45
N MET A 205 -35.99 -3.99 -6.22
CA MET A 205 -36.09 -2.60 -6.59
C MET A 205 -36.24 -2.39 -8.10
N ILE A 206 -37.47 -2.51 -8.59
CA ILE A 206 -37.86 -2.47 -10.02
C ILE A 206 -37.35 -1.22 -10.78
N LYS A 207 -36.97 -0.15 -10.07
CA LYS A 207 -36.49 1.11 -10.67
C LYS A 207 -34.98 1.29 -10.65
N PHE A 208 -34.24 0.33 -10.11
CA PHE A 208 -32.79 0.39 -10.13
C PHE A 208 -32.23 -0.15 -11.44
N ASN A 209 -31.28 0.56 -11.98
CA ASN A 209 -30.38 0.05 -13.00
C ASN A 209 -29.10 -0.46 -12.36
N GLN A 210 -28.54 -1.50 -12.93
CA GLN A 210 -27.24 -2.02 -12.53
C GLN A 210 -26.15 -0.94 -12.76
N ASN A 211 -25.07 -1.02 -11.98
CA ASN A 211 -23.90 -0.18 -12.20
C ASN A 211 -23.34 -0.37 -13.63
N PRO A 212 -22.77 0.67 -14.24
CA PRO A 212 -22.31 0.62 -15.62
C PRO A 212 -21.40 -0.59 -15.91
N ASN A 213 -21.63 -1.23 -17.05
CA ASN A 213 -20.88 -2.39 -17.54
C ASN A 213 -21.01 -3.68 -16.70
N TRP A 214 -21.99 -3.77 -15.82
CA TRP A 214 -22.35 -4.97 -15.05
C TRP A 214 -23.67 -5.62 -15.51
N GLU A 215 -24.22 -5.17 -16.63
CA GLU A 215 -25.42 -5.74 -17.25
C GLU A 215 -25.18 -7.16 -17.78
#